data_86fc5d0c90198be8d39348a6b4ed4003
#
_entry.id   86fc5d0c90198be8d39348a6b4ed4003
#
_cell.length_a   1.000
_cell.length_b   1.000
_cell.length_c   1.000
_cell.angle_alpha   90.00
_cell.angle_beta   90.00
_cell.angle_gamma   90.00
#
_symmetry.space_group_name_H-M   'P 1'
#
loop_
_entity.id
_entity.type
_entity.pdbx_description
1 polymer ?
#
loop_
_entity_poly.entity_id
_entity_poly.type
_entity_poly.pdbx_seq_one_letter_code
_entity_poly.pdbx_strand_id
1 'polypeptide(L)'
;VKDGNIWYYMNGSGAMQRGWLNRGGTWYYLTGSGAMVEGWAYIGGSWYYMVPGNGAMVGAGWHLIDNSWYYMNGSGAMCSNRWIGNYYVGGSGAMLTNTWVGSYWVGADGNWIPNYDPDQNAKWVQDGNTWYYQRTDGSRITNSWKKINGTWYYFAGSGAMLTGWNVVGGSWYFFNGSGAMQTGWGQVDGSWYYFGGDGAMKTGWINDGKRNYYLKPNGVWKNILIGVIGNNEAGAATTAAKVREMGVDAVIVTGGYDPSQYDGIIIPGGGDLDPSRYGQANTGSSNIDNVLDDRQIDAVKRSAEAGKPVLGICKGIQLVNVAFGGTLNQNIGGHMGVWHSAHVVAGGWLSGVYSGSVSVLSYHHQSIRDLAPGFQVDMRAGDGTVEAISNSAKRVYGVQFHPEQMNNDAGNRCMKQFVAICTN
;
A
#
# COMPACT_ATOMS: atom_id res chain seq x y z
N VAL A 1 -4.16 75.30 14.73
CA VAL A 1 -4.72 76.14 13.66
C VAL A 1 -5.38 75.25 12.64
N LYS A 2 -6.55 75.64 12.15
CA LYS A 2 -7.26 74.88 11.08
C LYS A 2 -7.22 75.68 9.81
N ASP A 3 -6.79 75.08 8.72
CA ASP A 3 -6.86 75.62 7.39
C ASP A 3 -7.69 74.73 6.49
N GLY A 4 -8.80 75.24 5.97
CA GLY A 4 -9.81 74.44 5.35
C GLY A 4 -10.34 73.35 6.34
N ASN A 5 -10.21 72.04 5.94
CA ASN A 5 -10.55 70.91 6.80
C ASN A 5 -9.35 70.27 7.47
N ILE A 6 -8.15 70.85 7.39
CA ILE A 6 -6.89 70.28 7.87
C ILE A 6 -6.44 71.03 9.11
N TRP A 7 -6.04 70.28 10.16
CA TRP A 7 -5.47 70.81 11.38
C TRP A 7 -3.94 70.84 11.30
N TYR A 8 -3.35 71.95 11.80
CA TYR A 8 -1.91 72.15 11.93
C TYR A 8 -1.60 72.55 13.38
N TYR A 9 -0.41 72.23 13.85
CA TYR A 9 0.05 72.63 15.16
C TYR A 9 1.25 73.54 15.04
N MET A 10 1.15 74.75 15.65
CA MET A 10 2.23 75.68 15.80
C MET A 10 2.75 75.71 17.22
N ASN A 11 4.04 75.69 17.43
CA ASN A 11 4.64 75.82 18.77
C ASN A 11 4.54 77.28 19.30
N GLY A 12 5.05 77.53 20.55
CA GLY A 12 4.99 78.81 21.21
C GLY A 12 5.73 79.92 20.45
N SER A 13 6.61 79.59 19.53
CA SER A 13 7.30 80.55 18.64
C SER A 13 6.61 80.75 17.26
N GLY A 14 5.45 80.09 17.06
CA GLY A 14 4.73 80.15 15.81
C GLY A 14 5.28 79.19 14.73
N ALA A 15 6.26 78.33 15.02
CA ALA A 15 6.82 77.41 14.07
C ALA A 15 5.91 76.13 13.97
N MET A 16 5.56 75.78 12.71
CA MET A 16 4.78 74.61 12.36
C MET A 16 5.51 73.31 12.80
N GLN A 17 4.84 72.45 13.55
CA GLN A 17 5.39 71.19 13.97
C GLN A 17 5.12 70.02 12.95
N ARG A 18 5.97 69.04 12.97
CA ARG A 18 5.93 67.85 12.10
C ARG A 18 6.29 66.60 12.91
N GLY A 19 5.88 65.43 12.44
CA GLY A 19 6.13 64.16 13.12
C GLY A 19 5.24 63.97 14.33
N TRP A 20 5.70 63.15 15.28
CA TRP A 20 4.97 62.85 16.51
C TRP A 20 4.89 64.06 17.45
N LEU A 21 3.68 64.33 17.93
CA LEU A 21 3.39 65.39 18.86
C LEU A 21 2.61 64.86 20.08
N ASN A 22 3.15 65.03 21.29
CA ASN A 22 2.42 64.72 22.52
C ASN A 22 1.81 66.02 23.09
N ARG A 23 0.49 65.97 23.38
CA ARG A 23 -0.20 67.07 24.07
C ARG A 23 -1.02 66.53 25.24
N GLY A 24 -0.53 66.77 26.43
CA GLY A 24 -1.25 66.36 27.65
C GLY A 24 -1.46 64.85 27.76
N GLY A 25 -0.51 64.05 27.28
CA GLY A 25 -0.59 62.59 27.27
C GLY A 25 -1.23 61.98 26.04
N THR A 26 -1.83 62.80 25.12
CA THR A 26 -2.41 62.32 23.85
C THR A 26 -1.41 62.54 22.71
N TRP A 27 -1.20 61.49 21.91
CA TRP A 27 -0.30 61.56 20.75
C TRP A 27 -1.04 61.86 19.47
N TYR A 28 -0.42 62.66 18.65
CA TYR A 28 -0.84 63.04 17.30
C TYR A 28 0.32 62.84 16.33
N TYR A 29 0.02 62.69 15.04
CA TYR A 29 1.06 62.69 14.01
C TYR A 29 0.77 63.75 12.96
N LEU A 30 1.81 64.52 12.68
CA LEU A 30 1.78 65.60 11.68
C LEU A 30 2.66 65.20 10.49
N THR A 31 2.15 65.25 9.29
CA THR A 31 2.90 64.94 8.06
C THR A 31 4.12 65.85 7.86
N GLY A 32 4.95 65.58 6.84
CA GLY A 32 6.02 66.47 6.43
C GLY A 32 5.52 67.88 6.00
N SER A 33 4.26 68.00 5.60
CA SER A 33 3.60 69.32 5.32
C SER A 33 2.99 69.94 6.58
N GLY A 34 3.08 69.28 7.75
CA GLY A 34 2.48 69.70 9.02
C GLY A 34 0.99 69.40 9.18
N ALA A 35 0.38 68.73 8.20
CA ALA A 35 -1.03 68.35 8.26
C ALA A 35 -1.24 67.23 9.28
N MET A 36 -2.24 67.37 10.15
CA MET A 36 -2.62 66.34 11.12
C MET A 36 -3.20 65.14 10.40
N VAL A 37 -2.72 63.95 10.76
CA VAL A 37 -3.18 62.69 10.17
C VAL A 37 -4.43 62.21 10.90
N GLU A 38 -5.41 61.68 10.15
CA GLU A 38 -6.60 61.02 10.64
C GLU A 38 -6.76 59.64 9.96
N GLY A 39 -7.40 58.69 10.62
CA GLY A 39 -7.55 57.29 10.13
C GLY A 39 -6.28 56.48 10.28
N TRP A 40 -6.16 55.45 9.47
CA TRP A 40 -5.00 54.54 9.45
C TRP A 40 -3.77 55.20 8.87
N ALA A 41 -2.64 55.13 9.54
CA ALA A 41 -1.37 55.69 9.11
C ALA A 41 -0.21 54.71 9.31
N TYR A 42 0.60 54.53 8.26
CA TYR A 42 1.84 53.73 8.33
C TYR A 42 3.02 54.63 8.60
N ILE A 43 3.55 54.58 9.82
CA ILE A 43 4.56 55.51 10.31
C ILE A 43 5.74 54.71 10.88
N GLY A 44 6.93 54.92 10.35
CA GLY A 44 8.14 54.28 10.90
C GLY A 44 8.10 52.75 10.91
N GLY A 45 7.45 52.13 9.93
CA GLY A 45 7.37 50.66 9.85
C GLY A 45 6.21 50.04 10.64
N SER A 46 5.30 50.82 11.22
CA SER A 46 4.16 50.35 12.00
C SER A 46 2.88 51.08 11.61
N TRP A 47 1.74 50.40 11.73
CA TRP A 47 0.42 50.98 11.54
C TRP A 47 -0.10 51.56 12.87
N TYR A 48 -0.68 52.75 12.79
CA TYR A 48 -1.36 53.47 13.88
C TYR A 48 -2.74 53.90 13.41
N TYR A 49 -3.66 54.11 14.32
CA TYR A 49 -4.95 54.70 14.01
C TYR A 49 -5.15 56.02 14.73
N MET A 50 -5.43 57.04 13.95
CA MET A 50 -5.71 58.38 14.41
C MET A 50 -7.21 58.64 14.33
N VAL A 51 -7.85 58.94 15.45
CA VAL A 51 -9.31 59.09 15.49
C VAL A 51 -9.76 60.16 14.52
N PRO A 52 -10.64 59.84 13.55
CA PRO A 52 -11.17 60.85 12.62
C PRO A 52 -11.85 62.02 13.36
N GLY A 53 -11.64 63.23 12.86
CA GLY A 53 -12.22 64.46 13.41
C GLY A 53 -11.38 65.11 14.53
N ASN A 54 -10.49 64.37 15.23
CA ASN A 54 -9.64 64.96 16.26
C ASN A 54 -8.16 64.58 16.19
N GLY A 55 -7.79 63.62 15.34
CA GLY A 55 -6.42 63.18 15.09
C GLY A 55 -5.72 62.49 16.27
N ALA A 56 -6.41 62.20 17.38
CA ALA A 56 -5.82 61.54 18.53
C ALA A 56 -5.45 60.08 18.22
N MET A 57 -4.20 59.68 18.47
CA MET A 57 -3.78 58.29 18.31
C MET A 57 -4.51 57.41 19.37
N VAL A 58 -5.09 56.30 18.90
CA VAL A 58 -5.63 55.29 19.83
C VAL A 58 -4.52 54.67 20.65
N GLY A 59 -4.72 54.49 21.95
CA GLY A 59 -3.75 53.92 22.85
C GLY A 59 -3.73 52.39 22.81
N ALA A 60 -2.96 51.80 23.72
CA ALA A 60 -2.87 50.34 23.87
C ALA A 60 -4.23 49.71 24.18
N GLY A 61 -4.45 48.52 23.65
CA GLY A 61 -5.65 47.71 23.90
C GLY A 61 -6.42 47.34 22.63
N TRP A 62 -7.61 46.79 22.85
CA TRP A 62 -8.53 46.42 21.74
C TRP A 62 -9.40 47.61 21.32
N HIS A 63 -9.51 47.82 20.02
CA HIS A 63 -10.32 48.86 19.41
C HIS A 63 -11.15 48.30 18.28
N LEU A 64 -12.44 48.63 18.27
CA LEU A 64 -13.34 48.32 17.15
C LEU A 64 -13.25 49.46 16.14
N ILE A 65 -12.71 49.18 14.97
CA ILE A 65 -12.51 50.13 13.88
C ILE A 65 -13.11 49.53 12.61
N ASP A 66 -14.02 50.21 11.97
CA ASP A 66 -14.69 49.77 10.74
C ASP A 66 -15.22 48.32 10.82
N ASN A 67 -15.93 48.01 11.89
CA ASN A 67 -16.51 46.66 12.21
C ASN A 67 -15.49 45.55 12.41
N SER A 68 -14.20 45.84 12.56
CA SER A 68 -13.17 44.85 12.86
C SER A 68 -12.42 45.23 14.13
N TRP A 69 -12.10 44.20 14.95
CA TRP A 69 -11.31 44.40 16.16
C TRP A 69 -9.82 44.40 15.83
N TYR A 70 -9.11 45.39 16.34
CA TYR A 70 -7.65 45.54 16.26
C TYR A 70 -7.05 45.71 17.65
N TYR A 71 -5.84 45.20 17.82
CA TYR A 71 -5.11 45.41 19.07
C TYR A 71 -3.89 46.29 18.86
N MET A 72 -3.81 47.35 19.64
CA MET A 72 -2.67 48.27 19.69
C MET A 72 -1.76 47.90 20.88
N ASN A 73 -0.45 47.87 20.65
CA ASN A 73 0.53 47.62 21.70
C ASN A 73 0.75 48.83 22.58
N GLY A 74 1.68 48.74 23.55
CA GLY A 74 1.97 49.82 24.50
C GLY A 74 2.44 51.15 23.89
N SER A 75 2.91 51.15 22.63
CA SER A 75 3.27 52.34 21.87
C SER A 75 2.15 52.85 20.96
N GLY A 76 0.97 52.24 20.96
CA GLY A 76 -0.14 52.51 20.05
C GLY A 76 0.01 51.89 18.66
N ALA A 77 1.07 51.12 18.40
CA ALA A 77 1.26 50.46 17.13
C ALA A 77 0.38 49.20 17.02
N MET A 78 -0.27 49.00 15.86
CA MET A 78 -1.13 47.83 15.57
C MET A 78 -0.33 46.53 15.61
N CYS A 79 -0.85 45.55 16.29
CA CYS A 79 -0.34 44.16 16.26
C CYS A 79 -0.91 43.40 15.05
N SER A 80 -0.09 42.54 14.45
CA SER A 80 -0.51 41.65 13.38
C SER A 80 0.18 40.29 13.49
N ASN A 81 -0.40 39.25 12.89
CA ASN A 81 0.11 37.86 12.82
C ASN A 81 0.53 37.29 14.19
N ARG A 82 -0.29 37.50 15.22
CA ARG A 82 0.03 37.02 16.58
C ARG A 82 -1.19 36.81 17.46
N TRP A 83 -0.98 36.01 18.48
CA TRP A 83 -1.93 35.83 19.58
C TRP A 83 -1.87 36.99 20.56
N ILE A 84 -3.05 37.44 21.00
CA ILE A 84 -3.26 38.42 22.06
C ILE A 84 -4.17 37.74 23.11
N GLY A 85 -3.59 37.09 24.09
CA GLY A 85 -4.35 36.18 24.96
C GLY A 85 -4.97 35.03 24.13
N ASN A 86 -6.28 34.89 24.18
CA ASN A 86 -7.03 33.86 23.44
C ASN A 86 -7.50 34.30 22.05
N TYR A 87 -7.13 35.46 21.58
CA TYR A 87 -7.53 36.03 20.31
C TYR A 87 -6.36 36.08 19.33
N TYR A 88 -6.59 35.88 18.05
CA TYR A 88 -5.55 36.01 17.04
C TYR A 88 -5.85 37.16 16.10
N VAL A 89 -4.87 38.04 15.90
CA VAL A 89 -4.90 39.11 14.87
C VAL A 89 -4.14 38.63 13.65
N GLY A 90 -4.78 38.71 12.48
CA GLY A 90 -4.23 38.26 11.19
C GLY A 90 -3.22 39.26 10.61
N GLY A 91 -2.81 39.01 9.33
CA GLY A 91 -1.84 39.85 8.61
C GLY A 91 -2.31 41.28 8.42
N SER A 92 -3.60 41.55 8.30
CA SER A 92 -4.21 42.87 8.25
C SER A 92 -4.29 43.57 9.60
N GLY A 93 -3.94 42.91 10.72
CA GLY A 93 -4.16 43.34 12.09
C GLY A 93 -5.57 43.10 12.62
N ALA A 94 -6.55 42.77 11.78
CA ALA A 94 -7.90 42.43 12.20
C ALA A 94 -7.94 41.12 12.97
N MET A 95 -8.74 41.04 14.04
CA MET A 95 -9.02 39.80 14.79
C MET A 95 -9.71 38.80 13.88
N LEU A 96 -9.23 37.57 13.88
CA LEU A 96 -9.85 36.47 13.15
C LEU A 96 -10.99 35.84 13.94
N THR A 97 -12.03 35.42 13.24
CA THR A 97 -13.21 34.72 13.77
C THR A 97 -13.60 33.57 12.90
N ASN A 98 -14.24 32.54 13.46
CA ASN A 98 -14.75 31.36 12.74
C ASN A 98 -13.74 30.72 11.78
N THR A 99 -12.49 30.59 12.20
CA THR A 99 -11.44 30.07 11.32
C THR A 99 -10.34 29.33 12.09
N TRP A 100 -9.55 28.56 11.36
CA TRP A 100 -8.35 27.91 11.89
C TRP A 100 -7.13 28.84 11.79
N VAL A 101 -6.37 28.88 12.87
CA VAL A 101 -5.05 29.50 12.98
C VAL A 101 -4.06 28.38 13.27
N GLY A 102 -3.48 27.81 12.22
CA GLY A 102 -2.72 26.55 12.34
C GLY A 102 -3.64 25.43 12.85
N SER A 103 -3.34 24.88 14.02
CA SER A 103 -4.14 23.84 14.69
C SER A 103 -5.15 24.38 15.72
N TYR A 104 -5.32 25.69 15.82
CA TYR A 104 -6.18 26.33 16.80
C TYR A 104 -7.43 26.90 16.13
N TRP A 105 -8.62 26.56 16.62
CA TRP A 105 -9.87 27.16 16.13
C TRP A 105 -10.22 28.41 16.94
N VAL A 106 -10.53 29.51 16.28
CA VAL A 106 -11.11 30.71 16.89
C VAL A 106 -12.59 30.78 16.53
N GLY A 107 -13.44 30.94 17.55
CA GLY A 107 -14.89 30.99 17.41
C GLY A 107 -15.42 32.29 16.79
N ALA A 108 -16.76 32.42 16.77
CA ALA A 108 -17.44 33.60 16.24
C ALA A 108 -17.10 34.90 17.00
N ASP A 109 -16.80 34.77 18.28
CA ASP A 109 -16.36 35.87 19.14
C ASP A 109 -14.85 36.11 19.11
N GLY A 110 -14.10 35.37 18.29
CA GLY A 110 -12.65 35.40 18.15
C GLY A 110 -11.87 34.64 19.22
N ASN A 111 -12.53 34.09 20.25
CA ASN A 111 -11.87 33.29 21.26
C ASN A 111 -11.36 31.95 20.70
N TRP A 112 -10.15 31.57 21.09
CA TRP A 112 -9.66 30.21 20.89
C TRP A 112 -10.51 29.20 21.64
N ILE A 113 -10.98 28.17 20.93
CA ILE A 113 -11.76 27.06 21.49
C ILE A 113 -10.85 25.82 21.54
N PRO A 114 -10.42 25.38 22.74
CA PRO A 114 -9.61 24.17 22.89
C PRO A 114 -10.35 22.93 22.38
N ASN A 115 -9.63 22.03 21.71
CA ASN A 115 -10.15 20.73 21.23
C ASN A 115 -11.43 20.87 20.37
N TYR A 116 -11.57 21.97 19.65
CA TYR A 116 -12.71 22.17 18.76
C TYR A 116 -12.82 21.04 17.74
N ASP A 117 -13.95 20.35 17.76
CA ASP A 117 -14.33 19.36 16.74
C ASP A 117 -15.53 19.91 15.96
N PRO A 118 -15.35 20.30 14.69
CA PRO A 118 -16.45 20.80 13.86
C PRO A 118 -17.56 19.76 13.65
N ASP A 119 -17.25 18.50 13.92
CA ASP A 119 -18.14 17.38 13.69
C ASP A 119 -18.84 16.89 14.98
N GLN A 120 -18.58 17.52 16.14
CA GLN A 120 -19.07 17.08 17.46
C GLN A 120 -20.58 16.81 17.51
N ASN A 121 -21.39 17.61 16.79
CA ASN A 121 -22.84 17.50 16.73
C ASN A 121 -23.34 17.22 15.28
N ALA A 122 -22.44 16.72 14.42
CA ALA A 122 -22.84 16.33 13.09
C ALA A 122 -23.79 15.12 13.14
N LYS A 123 -24.72 15.06 12.21
CA LYS A 123 -25.77 14.03 12.15
C LYS A 123 -25.94 13.47 10.73
N TRP A 124 -26.46 12.28 10.67
CA TRP A 124 -26.89 11.68 9.43
C TRP A 124 -28.08 12.43 8.83
N VAL A 125 -28.01 12.74 7.54
CA VAL A 125 -29.07 13.36 6.75
C VAL A 125 -29.23 12.58 5.46
N GLN A 126 -30.44 12.23 5.10
CA GLN A 126 -30.78 11.59 3.84
C GLN A 126 -31.41 12.62 2.88
N ASP A 127 -30.94 12.62 1.65
CA ASP A 127 -31.47 13.44 0.57
C ASP A 127 -31.68 12.51 -0.65
N GLY A 128 -32.93 12.22 -0.98
CA GLY A 128 -33.30 11.14 -1.89
C GLY A 128 -32.77 9.78 -1.37
N ASN A 129 -32.02 9.07 -2.20
CA ASN A 129 -31.40 7.78 -1.84
C ASN A 129 -29.97 7.92 -1.32
N THR A 130 -29.49 9.15 -1.09
CA THR A 130 -28.10 9.41 -0.72
C THR A 130 -28.00 9.85 0.73
N TRP A 131 -27.08 9.27 1.47
CA TRP A 131 -26.77 9.64 2.83
C TRP A 131 -25.58 10.58 2.91
N TYR A 132 -25.65 11.54 3.82
CA TYR A 132 -24.65 12.55 4.13
C TYR A 132 -24.43 12.61 5.63
N TYR A 133 -23.26 13.09 6.05
CA TYR A 133 -23.02 13.45 7.45
C TYR A 133 -22.83 14.96 7.52
N GLN A 134 -23.82 15.64 8.13
CA GLN A 134 -23.97 17.09 8.09
C GLN A 134 -23.64 17.71 9.46
N ARG A 135 -22.83 18.75 9.44
CA ARG A 135 -22.49 19.59 10.60
C ARG A 135 -23.67 20.47 11.00
N THR A 136 -23.57 21.07 12.17
CA THR A 136 -24.59 21.99 12.70
C THR A 136 -24.73 23.29 11.91
N ASP A 137 -23.67 23.70 11.20
CA ASP A 137 -23.70 24.85 10.28
C ASP A 137 -24.30 24.55 8.91
N GLY A 138 -24.78 23.33 8.71
CA GLY A 138 -25.36 22.87 7.44
C GLY A 138 -24.36 22.34 6.43
N SER A 139 -23.04 22.47 6.65
CA SER A 139 -22.03 21.92 5.77
C SER A 139 -21.98 20.39 5.85
N ARG A 140 -21.61 19.74 4.74
CA ARG A 140 -21.45 18.28 4.64
C ARG A 140 -19.99 17.90 4.79
N ILE A 141 -19.70 16.75 5.39
CA ILE A 141 -18.35 16.16 5.36
C ILE A 141 -18.08 15.68 3.94
N THR A 142 -16.93 16.05 3.38
CA THR A 142 -16.55 15.75 2.00
C THR A 142 -15.11 15.24 1.92
N ASN A 143 -14.79 14.44 0.90
CA ASN A 143 -13.45 13.93 0.57
C ASN A 143 -12.68 13.40 1.80
N SER A 144 -13.36 12.72 2.72
CA SER A 144 -12.70 12.33 3.96
C SER A 144 -13.27 11.06 4.58
N TRP A 145 -12.39 10.40 5.32
CA TRP A 145 -12.75 9.32 6.21
C TRP A 145 -13.36 9.87 7.50
N LYS A 146 -14.41 9.24 7.98
CA LYS A 146 -15.00 9.54 9.29
C LYS A 146 -15.32 8.27 10.03
N LYS A 147 -14.88 8.19 11.29
CA LYS A 147 -15.29 7.12 12.20
C LYS A 147 -16.49 7.58 13.00
N ILE A 148 -17.64 6.95 12.81
CA ILE A 148 -18.90 7.30 13.46
C ILE A 148 -19.37 6.08 14.26
N ASN A 149 -19.53 6.22 15.56
CA ASN A 149 -19.91 5.13 16.46
C ASN A 149 -19.07 3.86 16.28
N GLY A 150 -17.75 4.03 16.13
CA GLY A 150 -16.82 2.92 15.97
C GLY A 150 -16.64 2.38 14.54
N THR A 151 -17.51 2.76 13.60
CA THR A 151 -17.53 2.31 12.20
C THR A 151 -16.93 3.36 11.26
N TRP A 152 -16.10 2.94 10.31
CA TRP A 152 -15.53 3.82 9.31
C TRP A 152 -16.43 3.98 8.10
N TYR A 153 -16.55 5.21 7.64
CA TYR A 153 -17.25 5.64 6.43
C TYR A 153 -16.35 6.53 5.60
N TYR A 154 -16.61 6.64 4.31
CA TYR A 154 -15.99 7.63 3.44
C TYR A 154 -17.03 8.47 2.74
N PHE A 155 -16.80 9.77 2.70
CA PHE A 155 -17.67 10.74 2.03
C PHE A 155 -16.96 11.29 0.80
N ALA A 156 -17.63 11.20 -0.35
CA ALA A 156 -17.15 11.73 -1.63
C ALA A 156 -17.02 13.26 -1.64
N GLY A 157 -16.49 13.83 -2.72
CA GLY A 157 -16.41 15.29 -2.91
C GLY A 157 -17.76 16.01 -2.90
N SER A 158 -18.83 15.31 -3.27
CA SER A 158 -20.22 15.79 -3.16
C SER A 158 -20.77 15.75 -1.72
N GLY A 159 -20.04 15.13 -0.80
CA GLY A 159 -20.50 14.80 0.56
C GLY A 159 -21.32 13.51 0.64
N ALA A 160 -21.56 12.82 -0.48
CA ALA A 160 -22.29 11.55 -0.49
C ALA A 160 -21.50 10.46 0.22
N MET A 161 -22.13 9.71 1.11
CA MET A 161 -21.59 8.50 1.71
C MET A 161 -21.36 7.44 0.65
N LEU A 162 -20.17 6.86 0.58
CA LEU A 162 -19.87 5.78 -0.37
C LEU A 162 -20.49 4.45 0.06
N THR A 163 -20.94 3.69 -0.95
CA THR A 163 -21.39 2.29 -0.83
C THR A 163 -20.80 1.47 -1.98
N GLY A 164 -20.70 0.14 -1.81
CA GLY A 164 -20.14 -0.74 -2.82
C GLY A 164 -18.63 -0.60 -2.97
N TRP A 165 -18.10 -1.00 -4.13
CA TRP A 165 -16.70 -0.91 -4.47
C TRP A 165 -16.28 0.51 -4.83
N ASN A 166 -15.21 1.01 -4.20
CA ASN A 166 -14.66 2.34 -4.47
C ASN A 166 -13.13 2.36 -4.33
N VAL A 167 -12.48 3.22 -5.12
CA VAL A 167 -11.06 3.51 -5.00
C VAL A 167 -10.88 4.79 -4.19
N VAL A 168 -10.17 4.69 -3.08
CA VAL A 168 -9.82 5.84 -2.23
C VAL A 168 -8.31 5.85 -2.03
N GLY A 169 -7.65 6.94 -2.39
CA GLY A 169 -6.20 7.07 -2.25
C GLY A 169 -5.39 5.99 -3.01
N GLY A 170 -5.92 5.49 -4.13
CA GLY A 170 -5.25 4.46 -4.96
C GLY A 170 -5.48 3.02 -4.50
N SER A 171 -6.21 2.78 -3.41
CA SER A 171 -6.56 1.45 -2.90
C SER A 171 -8.05 1.16 -3.06
N TRP A 172 -8.39 -0.11 -3.30
CA TRP A 172 -9.78 -0.55 -3.36
C TRP A 172 -10.34 -0.79 -1.96
N TYR A 173 -11.55 -0.31 -1.74
CA TYR A 173 -12.36 -0.52 -0.53
C TYR A 173 -13.75 -1.02 -0.90
N PHE A 174 -14.36 -1.74 0.01
CA PHE A 174 -15.77 -2.10 -0.09
C PHE A 174 -16.54 -1.52 1.09
N PHE A 175 -17.62 -0.82 0.78
CA PHE A 175 -18.57 -0.28 1.75
C PHE A 175 -19.89 -1.04 1.58
N ASN A 176 -20.42 -1.60 2.65
CA ASN A 176 -21.69 -2.30 2.56
C ASN A 176 -22.86 -1.34 2.24
N GLY A 177 -24.11 -1.87 2.12
CA GLY A 177 -25.27 -1.06 1.80
C GLY A 177 -25.58 0.05 2.82
N SER A 178 -25.07 -0.03 4.04
CA SER A 178 -25.17 1.04 5.05
C SER A 178 -23.96 1.99 5.03
N GLY A 179 -23.04 1.86 4.08
CA GLY A 179 -21.83 2.66 3.96
C GLY A 179 -20.70 2.24 4.90
N ALA A 180 -20.87 1.21 5.71
CA ALA A 180 -19.84 0.74 6.62
C ALA A 180 -18.68 0.09 5.85
N MET A 181 -17.45 0.54 6.12
CA MET A 181 -16.22 -0.01 5.53
C MET A 181 -16.02 -1.46 5.96
N GLN A 182 -15.80 -2.34 4.98
CA GLN A 182 -15.47 -3.74 5.22
C GLN A 182 -14.02 -3.90 5.69
N THR A 183 -13.81 -4.78 6.67
CA THR A 183 -12.48 -5.24 7.14
C THR A 183 -12.49 -6.74 7.31
N GLY A 184 -11.31 -7.38 7.29
CA GLY A 184 -11.21 -8.84 7.36
C GLY A 184 -11.79 -9.55 6.13
N TRP A 185 -12.24 -10.79 6.30
CA TRP A 185 -12.91 -11.54 5.24
C TRP A 185 -14.29 -10.99 4.94
N GLY A 186 -14.60 -10.79 3.67
CA GLY A 186 -15.91 -10.33 3.18
C GLY A 186 -16.30 -11.04 1.89
N GLN A 187 -17.56 -11.45 1.79
CA GLN A 187 -18.12 -11.99 0.56
C GLN A 187 -18.90 -10.91 -0.18
N VAL A 188 -18.50 -10.64 -1.42
CA VAL A 188 -19.14 -9.66 -2.30
C VAL A 188 -19.46 -10.33 -3.62
N ASP A 189 -20.72 -10.29 -4.04
CA ASP A 189 -21.22 -10.91 -5.27
C ASP A 189 -20.79 -12.37 -5.43
N GLY A 190 -20.85 -13.15 -4.32
CA GLY A 190 -20.50 -14.56 -4.28
C GLY A 190 -18.99 -14.86 -4.23
N SER A 191 -18.13 -13.87 -4.34
CA SER A 191 -16.67 -14.03 -4.27
C SER A 191 -16.14 -13.56 -2.92
N TRP A 192 -15.11 -14.26 -2.40
CA TRP A 192 -14.44 -13.91 -1.16
C TRP A 192 -13.26 -12.97 -1.41
N TYR A 193 -13.15 -11.96 -0.56
CA TYR A 193 -12.08 -10.96 -0.52
C TYR A 193 -11.55 -10.82 0.91
N TYR A 194 -10.32 -10.33 1.04
CA TYR A 194 -9.76 -9.95 2.33
C TYR A 194 -9.38 -8.47 2.34
N PHE A 195 -9.89 -7.77 3.35
CA PHE A 195 -9.61 -6.36 3.59
C PHE A 195 -8.72 -6.23 4.82
N GLY A 196 -7.67 -5.44 4.74
CA GLY A 196 -6.81 -5.17 5.89
C GLY A 196 -7.57 -4.51 7.05
N GLY A 197 -6.92 -4.35 8.20
CA GLY A 197 -7.47 -3.56 9.31
C GLY A 197 -7.69 -2.10 8.95
N ASP A 198 -7.01 -1.61 7.91
CA ASP A 198 -7.18 -0.31 7.27
C ASP A 198 -8.34 -0.27 6.26
N GLY A 199 -9.02 -1.39 6.03
CA GLY A 199 -10.10 -1.55 5.06
C GLY A 199 -9.65 -1.72 3.60
N ALA A 200 -8.37 -1.57 3.28
CA ALA A 200 -7.87 -1.74 1.92
C ALA A 200 -7.93 -3.21 1.48
N MET A 201 -8.50 -3.48 0.30
CA MET A 201 -8.51 -4.80 -0.31
C MET A 201 -7.08 -5.30 -0.52
N LYS A 202 -6.81 -6.54 -0.09
CA LYS A 202 -5.50 -7.18 -0.25
C LYS A 202 -5.47 -8.06 -1.50
N THR A 203 -4.26 -8.24 -2.04
CA THR A 203 -3.96 -9.13 -3.17
C THR A 203 -2.67 -9.89 -2.88
N GLY A 204 -2.43 -10.99 -3.59
CA GLY A 204 -1.25 -11.81 -3.36
C GLY A 204 -1.32 -12.61 -2.05
N TRP A 205 -0.17 -12.91 -1.47
CA TRP A 205 -0.09 -13.68 -0.23
C TRP A 205 -0.47 -12.83 0.98
N ILE A 206 -1.40 -13.35 1.78
CA ILE A 206 -1.79 -12.78 3.08
C ILE A 206 -1.72 -13.85 4.16
N ASN A 207 -1.62 -13.41 5.43
CA ASN A 207 -1.84 -14.24 6.61
C ASN A 207 -2.94 -13.60 7.45
N ASP A 208 -4.00 -14.35 7.77
CA ASP A 208 -5.13 -13.84 8.55
C ASP A 208 -4.99 -14.09 10.06
N GLY A 209 -3.78 -14.53 10.49
CA GLY A 209 -3.48 -14.94 11.87
C GLY A 209 -3.72 -16.41 12.15
N LYS A 210 -4.33 -17.16 11.21
CA LYS A 210 -4.59 -18.61 11.31
C LYS A 210 -3.81 -19.39 10.27
N ARG A 211 -3.85 -18.95 9.01
CA ARG A 211 -3.12 -19.57 7.90
C ARG A 211 -2.82 -18.56 6.80
N ASN A 212 -2.00 -18.96 5.84
CA ASN A 212 -1.76 -18.17 4.63
C ASN A 212 -2.85 -18.43 3.59
N TYR A 213 -3.10 -17.41 2.77
CA TYR A 213 -4.02 -17.48 1.63
C TYR A 213 -3.39 -16.73 0.46
N TYR A 214 -3.72 -17.15 -0.76
CA TYR A 214 -3.37 -16.39 -1.94
C TYR A 214 -4.62 -15.76 -2.56
N LEU A 215 -4.60 -14.44 -2.70
CA LEU A 215 -5.64 -13.66 -3.36
C LEU A 215 -5.17 -13.30 -4.77
N LYS A 216 -6.03 -13.47 -5.76
CA LYS A 216 -5.73 -13.10 -7.14
C LYS A 216 -5.41 -11.61 -7.28
N PRO A 217 -4.83 -11.15 -8.40
CA PRO A 217 -4.60 -9.72 -8.64
C PRO A 217 -5.86 -8.84 -8.55
N ASN A 218 -7.04 -9.42 -8.81
CA ASN A 218 -8.33 -8.75 -8.63
C ASN A 218 -8.90 -8.86 -7.20
N GLY A 219 -8.14 -9.37 -6.23
CA GLY A 219 -8.52 -9.53 -4.84
C GLY A 219 -9.35 -10.76 -4.50
N VAL A 220 -9.86 -11.49 -5.49
CA VAL A 220 -10.71 -12.67 -5.25
C VAL A 220 -9.88 -13.81 -4.67
N TRP A 221 -10.31 -14.34 -3.53
CA TRP A 221 -9.78 -15.60 -3.04
C TRP A 221 -10.42 -16.78 -3.78
N LYS A 222 -9.57 -17.72 -4.18
CA LYS A 222 -9.97 -19.02 -4.70
C LYS A 222 -9.26 -20.10 -3.92
N ASN A 223 -10.01 -21.09 -3.46
CA ASN A 223 -9.36 -22.30 -2.94
C ASN A 223 -8.61 -23.00 -4.07
N ILE A 224 -7.32 -23.28 -3.86
CA ILE A 224 -6.44 -23.92 -4.83
C ILE A 224 -6.20 -25.34 -4.37
N LEU A 225 -6.38 -26.28 -5.28
CA LEU A 225 -6.06 -27.68 -5.05
C LEU A 225 -4.90 -28.11 -5.93
N ILE A 226 -3.80 -28.55 -5.30
CA ILE A 226 -2.60 -29.07 -5.98
C ILE A 226 -2.61 -30.60 -5.90
N GLY A 227 -2.49 -31.28 -7.05
CA GLY A 227 -2.25 -32.71 -7.11
C GLY A 227 -0.75 -33.02 -7.01
N VAL A 228 -0.32 -33.81 -6.03
CA VAL A 228 1.04 -34.35 -5.96
C VAL A 228 1.01 -35.75 -6.54
N ILE A 229 1.56 -35.92 -7.75
CA ILE A 229 1.49 -37.20 -8.46
C ILE A 229 2.59 -38.12 -7.95
N GLY A 230 2.20 -39.04 -7.08
CA GLY A 230 3.16 -39.94 -6.41
C GLY A 230 2.46 -41.15 -5.79
N ASN A 231 3.23 -42.02 -5.20
CA ASN A 231 2.73 -43.01 -4.27
C ASN A 231 2.72 -42.41 -2.84
N ASN A 232 2.35 -43.17 -1.81
CA ASN A 232 2.43 -42.72 -0.42
C ASN A 232 3.87 -42.77 0.12
N GLU A 233 4.83 -42.34 -0.70
CA GLU A 233 6.24 -42.29 -0.37
C GLU A 233 6.61 -40.98 0.33
N ALA A 234 7.74 -40.96 1.02
CA ALA A 234 8.22 -39.83 1.78
C ALA A 234 8.31 -38.54 0.93
N GLY A 235 8.76 -38.60 -0.32
CA GLY A 235 8.87 -37.45 -1.22
C GLY A 235 7.52 -36.80 -1.52
N ALA A 236 6.52 -37.59 -1.87
CA ALA A 236 5.16 -37.08 -2.14
C ALA A 236 4.51 -36.54 -0.85
N ALA A 237 4.70 -37.23 0.28
CA ALA A 237 4.15 -36.78 1.57
C ALA A 237 4.77 -35.46 2.03
N THR A 238 6.10 -35.32 1.95
CA THR A 238 6.82 -34.04 2.30
C THR A 238 6.38 -32.91 1.40
N THR A 239 6.30 -33.14 0.09
CA THR A 239 5.85 -32.12 -0.88
C THR A 239 4.42 -31.67 -0.59
N ALA A 240 3.48 -32.62 -0.37
CA ALA A 240 2.09 -32.29 -0.06
C ALA A 240 1.96 -31.55 1.30
N ALA A 241 2.74 -31.96 2.31
CA ALA A 241 2.78 -31.28 3.61
C ALA A 241 3.27 -29.84 3.46
N LYS A 242 4.34 -29.62 2.68
CA LYS A 242 4.87 -28.28 2.43
C LYS A 242 3.88 -27.35 1.72
N VAL A 243 3.14 -27.86 0.74
CA VAL A 243 2.06 -27.09 0.08
C VAL A 243 0.97 -26.72 1.08
N ARG A 244 0.57 -27.63 1.97
CA ARG A 244 -0.44 -27.36 3.01
C ARG A 244 0.04 -26.35 4.06
N GLU A 245 1.31 -26.37 4.45
CA GLU A 245 1.92 -25.36 5.34
C GLU A 245 1.79 -23.93 4.76
N MET A 246 1.77 -23.80 3.45
CA MET A 246 1.57 -22.52 2.78
C MET A 246 0.09 -22.08 2.74
N GLY A 247 -0.84 -22.87 3.29
CA GLY A 247 -2.27 -22.57 3.31
C GLY A 247 -3.01 -22.94 2.02
N VAL A 248 -2.45 -23.88 1.23
CA VAL A 248 -3.02 -24.37 -0.02
C VAL A 248 -3.37 -25.83 0.12
N ASP A 249 -4.53 -26.26 -0.39
CA ASP A 249 -4.91 -27.66 -0.34
C ASP A 249 -4.06 -28.49 -1.31
N ALA A 250 -3.59 -29.64 -0.83
CA ALA A 250 -2.82 -30.58 -1.63
C ALA A 250 -3.26 -32.01 -1.32
N VAL A 251 -3.31 -32.83 -2.36
CA VAL A 251 -3.62 -34.28 -2.23
C VAL A 251 -2.58 -35.10 -2.99
N ILE A 252 -2.25 -36.29 -2.43
CA ILE A 252 -1.40 -37.22 -3.15
C ILE A 252 -2.30 -38.04 -4.09
N VAL A 253 -1.95 -37.99 -5.39
CA VAL A 253 -2.68 -38.71 -6.44
C VAL A 253 -1.96 -40.01 -6.73
N THR A 254 -2.52 -41.11 -6.22
CA THR A 254 -1.94 -42.47 -6.35
C THR A 254 -2.57 -43.32 -7.45
N GLY A 255 -3.65 -42.86 -8.07
CA GLY A 255 -4.42 -43.53 -9.11
C GLY A 255 -4.54 -42.73 -10.41
N GLY A 256 -5.68 -42.89 -11.08
CA GLY A 256 -5.99 -42.13 -12.30
C GLY A 256 -5.99 -40.63 -12.07
N TYR A 257 -5.48 -39.89 -13.07
CA TYR A 257 -5.37 -38.44 -13.02
C TYR A 257 -6.35 -37.77 -13.99
N ASP A 258 -7.09 -36.78 -13.49
CA ASP A 258 -7.93 -35.89 -14.30
C ASP A 258 -7.49 -34.41 -14.08
N PRO A 259 -6.95 -33.74 -15.12
CA PRO A 259 -6.49 -32.34 -15.00
C PRO A 259 -7.57 -31.36 -14.54
N SER A 260 -8.86 -31.66 -14.81
CA SER A 260 -9.95 -30.75 -14.42
C SER A 260 -10.14 -30.60 -12.92
N GLN A 261 -9.69 -31.58 -12.15
CA GLN A 261 -9.85 -31.61 -10.70
C GLN A 261 -8.83 -30.75 -9.94
N TYR A 262 -7.75 -30.34 -10.61
CA TYR A 262 -6.62 -29.64 -9.97
C TYR A 262 -6.34 -28.28 -10.62
N ASP A 263 -5.82 -27.35 -9.83
CA ASP A 263 -5.35 -26.06 -10.33
C ASP A 263 -3.89 -26.11 -10.80
N GLY A 264 -3.17 -27.12 -10.42
CA GLY A 264 -1.82 -27.46 -10.85
C GLY A 264 -1.35 -28.78 -10.27
N ILE A 265 -0.23 -29.31 -10.76
CA ILE A 265 0.37 -30.53 -10.22
C ILE A 265 1.83 -30.38 -9.87
N ILE A 266 2.30 -31.20 -8.95
CA ILE A 266 3.71 -31.34 -8.59
C ILE A 266 4.12 -32.81 -8.80
N ILE A 267 5.24 -33.01 -9.52
CA ILE A 267 5.96 -34.27 -9.62
C ILE A 267 7.07 -34.22 -8.57
N PRO A 268 6.99 -34.98 -7.48
CA PRO A 268 7.97 -34.93 -6.41
C PRO A 268 9.29 -35.61 -6.76
N GLY A 269 10.26 -35.51 -5.87
CA GLY A 269 11.50 -36.29 -5.92
C GLY A 269 11.22 -37.79 -5.72
N GLY A 270 12.15 -38.62 -6.17
CA GLY A 270 12.04 -40.09 -6.10
C GLY A 270 13.27 -40.79 -6.64
N GLY A 271 13.15 -42.09 -6.96
CA GLY A 271 14.17 -42.88 -7.65
C GLY A 271 14.43 -42.42 -9.08
N ASP A 272 15.39 -43.04 -9.75
CA ASP A 272 15.83 -42.63 -11.10
C ASP A 272 14.84 -43.04 -12.20
N LEU A 273 14.90 -42.33 -13.32
CA LEU A 273 14.18 -42.74 -14.54
C LEU A 273 14.93 -43.85 -15.27
N ASP A 274 14.17 -44.76 -15.90
CA ASP A 274 14.74 -45.78 -16.80
C ASP A 274 15.44 -45.09 -17.99
N PRO A 275 16.75 -45.27 -18.16
CA PRO A 275 17.52 -44.67 -19.24
C PRO A 275 17.02 -45.03 -20.66
N SER A 276 16.32 -46.13 -20.82
CA SER A 276 15.69 -46.53 -22.09
C SER A 276 14.68 -45.46 -22.58
N ARG A 277 14.06 -44.70 -21.68
CA ARG A 277 13.08 -43.64 -21.96
C ARG A 277 13.72 -42.45 -22.74
N TYR A 278 15.02 -42.30 -22.62
CA TYR A 278 15.78 -41.27 -23.35
C TYR A 278 16.93 -41.85 -24.22
N GLY A 279 16.74 -43.14 -24.67
CA GLY A 279 17.58 -43.80 -25.64
C GLY A 279 18.99 -44.17 -25.16
N GLN A 280 19.17 -44.39 -23.88
CA GLN A 280 20.46 -44.78 -23.29
C GLN A 280 20.40 -46.15 -22.63
N ALA A 281 21.56 -46.87 -22.56
CA ALA A 281 21.73 -48.01 -21.69
C ALA A 281 21.87 -47.54 -20.24
N ASN A 282 21.46 -48.40 -19.29
CA ASN A 282 21.65 -48.11 -17.89
C ASN A 282 23.14 -48.23 -17.50
N THR A 283 23.72 -47.08 -17.01
CA THR A 283 25.11 -47.00 -16.56
C THR A 283 25.23 -46.50 -15.13
N GLY A 284 24.10 -46.23 -14.44
CA GLY A 284 24.15 -45.69 -13.09
C GLY A 284 22.79 -45.43 -12.46
N SER A 285 21.67 -45.63 -13.18
CA SER A 285 20.32 -45.43 -12.67
C SER A 285 19.87 -46.56 -11.77
N SER A 286 19.20 -46.22 -10.65
CA SER A 286 18.76 -47.13 -9.61
C SER A 286 17.37 -46.75 -9.07
N ASN A 287 16.75 -47.69 -8.32
CA ASN A 287 15.41 -47.48 -7.73
C ASN A 287 14.36 -47.05 -8.76
N ILE A 288 14.37 -47.65 -9.94
CA ILE A 288 13.47 -47.34 -11.06
C ILE A 288 12.09 -47.88 -10.78
N ASP A 289 11.05 -47.03 -10.89
CA ASP A 289 9.63 -47.42 -10.85
C ASP A 289 8.94 -47.00 -12.16
N ASN A 290 8.97 -47.88 -13.14
CA ASN A 290 8.40 -47.63 -14.46
C ASN A 290 6.88 -47.37 -14.43
N VAL A 291 6.14 -47.98 -13.49
CA VAL A 291 4.69 -47.78 -13.37
C VAL A 291 4.37 -46.39 -12.84
N LEU A 292 5.11 -45.91 -11.86
CA LEU A 292 4.99 -44.55 -11.35
C LEU A 292 5.43 -43.52 -12.42
N ASP A 293 6.54 -43.79 -13.13
CA ASP A 293 7.06 -42.93 -14.17
C ASP A 293 6.06 -42.73 -15.31
N ASP A 294 5.42 -43.82 -15.79
CA ASP A 294 4.39 -43.76 -16.83
C ASP A 294 3.21 -42.89 -16.40
N ARG A 295 2.74 -43.06 -15.16
CA ARG A 295 1.66 -42.24 -14.60
C ARG A 295 2.05 -40.78 -14.45
N GLN A 296 3.26 -40.50 -14.00
CA GLN A 296 3.78 -39.13 -13.87
C GLN A 296 3.96 -38.44 -15.23
N ILE A 297 4.50 -39.16 -16.24
CA ILE A 297 4.66 -38.66 -17.61
C ILE A 297 3.28 -38.36 -18.23
N ASP A 298 2.29 -39.26 -18.08
CA ASP A 298 0.93 -39.03 -18.55
C ASP A 298 0.32 -37.80 -17.90
N ALA A 299 0.43 -37.68 -16.57
CA ALA A 299 -0.08 -36.52 -15.84
C ALA A 299 0.58 -35.20 -16.28
N VAL A 300 1.90 -35.16 -16.50
CA VAL A 300 2.63 -33.99 -17.01
C VAL A 300 2.12 -33.57 -18.40
N LYS A 301 2.00 -34.55 -19.34
CA LYS A 301 1.54 -34.26 -20.71
C LYS A 301 0.09 -33.76 -20.73
N ARG A 302 -0.83 -34.45 -20.05
CA ARG A 302 -2.24 -34.05 -19.96
C ARG A 302 -2.44 -32.72 -19.27
N SER A 303 -1.63 -32.43 -18.24
CA SER A 303 -1.67 -31.10 -17.59
C SER A 303 -1.23 -29.99 -18.53
N ALA A 304 -0.12 -30.19 -19.24
CA ALA A 304 0.39 -29.22 -20.22
C ALA A 304 -0.61 -28.96 -21.36
N GLU A 305 -1.26 -30.02 -21.87
CA GLU A 305 -2.31 -29.93 -22.89
C GLU A 305 -3.55 -29.20 -22.37
N ALA A 306 -3.92 -29.41 -21.12
CA ALA A 306 -5.03 -28.71 -20.45
C ALA A 306 -4.68 -27.29 -19.95
N GLY A 307 -3.45 -26.82 -20.19
CA GLY A 307 -2.97 -25.50 -19.72
C GLY A 307 -2.82 -25.43 -18.19
N LYS A 308 -2.75 -26.57 -17.49
CA LYS A 308 -2.54 -26.64 -16.05
C LYS A 308 -1.05 -26.57 -15.70
N PRO A 309 -0.64 -25.76 -14.72
CA PRO A 309 0.74 -25.68 -14.30
C PRO A 309 1.28 -27.00 -13.77
N VAL A 310 2.54 -27.28 -14.12
CA VAL A 310 3.30 -28.44 -13.65
C VAL A 310 4.60 -27.95 -13.01
N LEU A 311 4.93 -28.48 -11.82
CA LEU A 311 6.25 -28.32 -11.20
C LEU A 311 6.90 -29.69 -11.01
N GLY A 312 8.09 -29.90 -11.57
CA GLY A 312 8.94 -31.05 -11.28
C GLY A 312 9.99 -30.69 -10.21
N ILE A 313 10.11 -31.51 -9.15
CA ILE A 313 11.11 -31.34 -8.09
C ILE A 313 12.09 -32.52 -8.15
N CYS A 314 13.40 -32.27 -8.17
CA CYS A 314 14.47 -33.25 -8.20
C CYS A 314 14.30 -34.28 -9.35
N LYS A 315 13.90 -35.53 -9.08
CA LYS A 315 13.51 -36.50 -10.10
C LYS A 315 12.41 -35.93 -11.03
N GLY A 316 11.52 -35.09 -10.49
CA GLY A 316 10.42 -34.48 -11.26
C GLY A 316 10.88 -33.54 -12.39
N ILE A 317 11.95 -32.75 -12.22
CA ILE A 317 12.50 -31.93 -13.31
C ILE A 317 13.09 -32.81 -14.40
N GLN A 318 13.76 -33.90 -14.01
CA GLN A 318 14.35 -34.86 -14.93
C GLN A 318 13.26 -35.57 -15.74
N LEU A 319 12.20 -35.99 -15.09
CA LEU A 319 11.02 -36.60 -15.74
C LEU A 319 10.36 -35.62 -16.72
N VAL A 320 10.18 -34.38 -16.30
CA VAL A 320 9.66 -33.31 -17.18
C VAL A 320 10.55 -33.17 -18.42
N ASN A 321 11.87 -33.07 -18.26
CA ASN A 321 12.79 -32.97 -19.38
C ASN A 321 12.65 -34.15 -20.35
N VAL A 322 12.64 -35.39 -19.83
CA VAL A 322 12.49 -36.61 -20.62
C VAL A 322 11.12 -36.70 -21.29
N ALA A 323 10.05 -36.33 -20.60
CA ALA A 323 8.69 -36.35 -21.16
C ALA A 323 8.53 -35.46 -22.40
N PHE A 324 9.36 -34.42 -22.53
CA PHE A 324 9.37 -33.51 -23.67
C PHE A 324 10.57 -33.69 -24.64
N GLY A 325 11.32 -34.80 -24.48
CA GLY A 325 12.34 -35.23 -25.45
C GLY A 325 13.78 -34.82 -25.13
N GLY A 326 14.04 -34.43 -23.90
CA GLY A 326 15.41 -34.21 -23.40
C GLY A 326 16.05 -35.50 -22.88
N THR A 327 17.34 -35.41 -22.49
CA THR A 327 18.15 -36.54 -21.99
C THR A 327 18.81 -36.22 -20.66
N LEU A 328 19.37 -37.22 -19.95
CA LEU A 328 20.00 -37.08 -18.67
C LEU A 328 21.44 -37.55 -18.62
N ASN A 329 22.25 -36.97 -17.74
CA ASN A 329 23.46 -37.55 -17.22
C ASN A 329 23.07 -38.49 -16.08
N GLN A 330 23.40 -39.78 -16.20
CA GLN A 330 23.01 -40.81 -15.24
C GLN A 330 23.83 -40.78 -13.92
N ASN A 331 24.98 -40.10 -13.94
CA ASN A 331 25.81 -39.99 -12.76
C ASN A 331 26.65 -38.73 -12.77
N ILE A 332 26.44 -37.85 -11.81
CA ILE A 332 27.24 -36.67 -11.52
C ILE A 332 27.64 -36.69 -10.05
N GLY A 333 28.78 -36.03 -9.70
CA GLY A 333 29.21 -35.86 -8.32
C GLY A 333 28.83 -34.50 -7.76
N GLY A 334 28.96 -34.35 -6.43
CA GLY A 334 28.88 -33.03 -5.78
C GLY A 334 27.49 -32.51 -5.44
N HIS A 335 26.43 -33.25 -5.72
CA HIS A 335 25.04 -32.81 -5.51
C HIS A 335 24.22 -33.68 -4.55
N MET A 336 24.87 -34.62 -3.83
CA MET A 336 24.20 -35.55 -2.93
C MET A 336 24.30 -35.09 -1.46
N GLY A 337 23.19 -34.64 -0.87
CA GLY A 337 23.14 -34.24 0.54
C GLY A 337 23.87 -32.94 0.86
N VAL A 338 23.94 -32.00 -0.07
CA VAL A 338 24.74 -30.78 0.04
C VAL A 338 23.94 -29.51 -0.20
N TRP A 339 24.41 -28.43 0.43
CA TRP A 339 23.99 -27.06 0.07
C TRP A 339 25.02 -26.47 -0.88
N HIS A 340 24.56 -25.93 -2.00
CA HIS A 340 25.43 -25.22 -2.94
C HIS A 340 24.75 -23.99 -3.51
N SER A 341 25.52 -23.12 -4.18
CA SER A 341 24.99 -21.93 -4.83
C SER A 341 24.46 -22.25 -6.22
N ALA A 342 23.26 -21.78 -6.52
CA ALA A 342 22.68 -21.81 -7.85
C ALA A 342 22.42 -20.36 -8.34
N HIS A 343 22.84 -20.08 -9.59
CA HIS A 343 22.76 -18.77 -10.20
C HIS A 343 21.50 -18.65 -11.07
N VAL A 344 20.74 -17.58 -10.87
CA VAL A 344 19.51 -17.31 -11.61
C VAL A 344 19.83 -16.73 -12.98
N VAL A 345 19.21 -17.28 -14.02
CA VAL A 345 19.25 -16.75 -15.37
C VAL A 345 18.15 -15.70 -15.55
N ALA A 346 18.51 -14.56 -16.12
CA ALA A 346 17.55 -13.48 -16.36
C ALA A 346 16.43 -13.91 -17.32
N GLY A 347 15.17 -13.52 -16.99
CA GLY A 347 14.00 -13.87 -17.82
C GLY A 347 13.38 -15.23 -17.51
N GLY A 348 13.97 -16.04 -16.65
CA GLY A 348 13.41 -17.29 -16.17
C GLY A 348 12.28 -17.08 -15.14
N TRP A 349 11.47 -18.12 -14.88
CA TRP A 349 10.33 -18.04 -13.95
C TRP A 349 10.70 -17.73 -12.50
N LEU A 350 11.98 -17.98 -12.13
CA LEU A 350 12.53 -17.65 -10.79
C LEU A 350 13.25 -16.31 -10.74
N SER A 351 13.40 -15.60 -11.85
CA SER A 351 14.11 -14.31 -11.88
C SER A 351 13.42 -13.20 -11.11
N GLY A 352 12.10 -13.29 -10.91
CA GLY A 352 11.32 -12.40 -10.02
C GLY A 352 11.30 -12.85 -8.55
N VAL A 353 11.81 -14.05 -8.25
CA VAL A 353 11.83 -14.67 -6.91
C VAL A 353 13.18 -14.49 -6.24
N TYR A 354 14.26 -14.66 -7.00
CA TYR A 354 15.64 -14.58 -6.54
C TYR A 354 16.40 -13.52 -7.35
N SER A 355 17.34 -12.85 -6.71
CA SER A 355 18.28 -11.94 -7.35
C SER A 355 19.70 -12.53 -7.29
N GLY A 356 20.35 -12.72 -8.45
CA GLY A 356 21.71 -13.22 -8.56
C GLY A 356 21.83 -14.71 -8.24
N SER A 357 22.27 -15.08 -7.03
CA SER A 357 22.44 -16.47 -6.61
C SER A 357 21.69 -16.77 -5.31
N VAL A 358 21.32 -18.02 -5.14
CA VAL A 358 20.66 -18.53 -3.94
C VAL A 358 21.29 -19.87 -3.53
N SER A 359 21.41 -20.11 -2.22
CA SER A 359 21.85 -21.40 -1.69
C SER A 359 20.67 -22.37 -1.73
N VAL A 360 20.87 -23.54 -2.35
CA VAL A 360 19.87 -24.59 -2.54
C VAL A 360 20.31 -25.92 -1.95
N LEU A 361 19.34 -26.73 -1.53
CA LEU A 361 19.58 -28.05 -0.95
C LEU A 361 19.38 -29.14 -2.03
N SER A 362 20.41 -29.92 -2.29
CA SER A 362 20.44 -30.93 -3.35
C SER A 362 20.65 -32.35 -2.81
N TYR A 363 19.88 -33.30 -3.37
CA TYR A 363 19.95 -34.74 -3.09
C TYR A 363 19.84 -35.53 -4.41
N HIS A 364 20.72 -35.25 -5.38
CA HIS A 364 20.66 -35.92 -6.68
C HIS A 364 22.05 -36.32 -7.19
N HIS A 365 22.11 -37.39 -7.95
CA HIS A 365 23.31 -37.83 -8.68
C HIS A 365 23.06 -37.88 -10.20
N GLN A 366 21.86 -37.50 -10.64
CA GLN A 366 21.52 -37.34 -12.06
C GLN A 366 21.21 -35.86 -12.36
N SER A 367 21.39 -35.46 -13.61
CA SER A 367 21.09 -34.08 -14.04
C SER A 367 20.63 -34.06 -15.51
N ILE A 368 20.06 -32.94 -15.93
CA ILE A 368 19.72 -32.71 -17.35
C ILE A 368 21.03 -32.64 -18.14
N ARG A 369 21.11 -33.43 -19.22
CA ARG A 369 22.18 -33.41 -20.22
C ARG A 369 21.76 -32.55 -21.40
N ASP A 370 20.77 -33.02 -22.19
CA ASP A 370 20.20 -32.27 -23.30
C ASP A 370 18.82 -31.73 -22.89
N LEU A 371 18.67 -30.43 -22.99
CA LEU A 371 17.42 -29.76 -22.61
C LEU A 371 16.33 -30.06 -23.63
N ALA A 372 15.13 -30.35 -23.17
CA ALA A 372 13.96 -30.60 -24.01
C ALA A 372 13.64 -29.38 -24.90
N PRO A 373 13.21 -29.64 -26.17
CA PRO A 373 12.84 -28.56 -27.10
C PRO A 373 11.77 -27.62 -26.51
N GLY A 374 12.01 -26.31 -26.66
CA GLY A 374 11.09 -25.25 -26.18
C GLY A 374 11.19 -24.94 -24.69
N PHE A 375 12.07 -25.62 -23.96
CA PHE A 375 12.42 -25.24 -22.59
C PHE A 375 13.58 -24.24 -22.57
N GLN A 376 13.68 -23.48 -21.49
CA GLN A 376 14.83 -22.64 -21.17
C GLN A 376 15.42 -23.04 -19.83
N VAL A 377 16.69 -22.76 -19.64
CA VAL A 377 17.36 -22.90 -18.35
C VAL A 377 17.15 -21.64 -17.55
N ASP A 378 16.63 -21.80 -16.34
CA ASP A 378 16.33 -20.69 -15.41
C ASP A 378 17.35 -20.55 -14.28
N MET A 379 18.05 -21.65 -13.93
CA MET A 379 19.13 -21.61 -12.94
C MET A 379 20.23 -22.65 -13.28
N ARG A 380 21.48 -22.32 -12.88
CA ARG A 380 22.63 -23.24 -12.95
C ARG A 380 23.44 -23.20 -11.66
N ALA A 381 23.98 -24.35 -11.27
CA ALA A 381 25.04 -24.45 -10.27
C ALA A 381 26.38 -23.93 -10.81
N GLY A 382 27.35 -23.73 -9.91
CA GLY A 382 28.68 -23.22 -10.29
C GLY A 382 29.50 -24.14 -11.22
N ASP A 383 29.20 -25.44 -11.21
CA ASP A 383 29.78 -26.44 -12.11
C ASP A 383 29.06 -26.57 -13.47
N GLY A 384 28.02 -25.75 -13.68
CA GLY A 384 27.20 -25.74 -14.92
C GLY A 384 25.97 -26.66 -14.88
N THR A 385 25.78 -27.45 -13.82
CA THR A 385 24.58 -28.30 -13.67
C THR A 385 23.31 -27.47 -13.74
N VAL A 386 22.32 -27.95 -14.50
CA VAL A 386 21.01 -27.28 -14.62
C VAL A 386 20.21 -27.47 -13.34
N GLU A 387 19.87 -26.38 -12.68
CA GLU A 387 19.15 -26.36 -11.41
C GLU A 387 17.68 -25.95 -11.53
N ALA A 388 17.29 -25.26 -12.62
CA ALA A 388 15.90 -25.00 -12.92
C ALA A 388 15.65 -24.81 -14.41
N ILE A 389 14.46 -25.20 -14.87
CA ILE A 389 13.98 -25.07 -16.24
C ILE A 389 12.54 -24.57 -16.27
N SER A 390 12.13 -23.97 -17.40
CA SER A 390 10.74 -23.72 -17.70
C SER A 390 10.38 -23.77 -19.17
N ASN A 391 9.10 -24.06 -19.42
CA ASN A 391 8.42 -23.78 -20.67
C ASN A 391 7.12 -23.02 -20.31
N SER A 392 7.18 -21.70 -20.34
CA SER A 392 6.06 -20.84 -19.93
C SER A 392 4.83 -20.99 -20.83
N ALA A 393 5.02 -21.28 -22.13
CA ALA A 393 3.92 -21.51 -23.06
C ALA A 393 3.10 -22.76 -22.71
N LYS A 394 3.78 -23.79 -22.18
CA LYS A 394 3.15 -25.02 -21.70
C LYS A 394 2.82 -25.00 -20.20
N ARG A 395 3.21 -23.92 -19.50
CA ARG A 395 3.10 -23.79 -18.03
C ARG A 395 3.80 -24.94 -17.28
N VAL A 396 4.95 -25.38 -17.76
CA VAL A 396 5.73 -26.48 -17.18
C VAL A 396 7.05 -25.94 -16.64
N TYR A 397 7.31 -26.23 -15.37
CA TYR A 397 8.43 -25.72 -14.59
C TYR A 397 9.14 -26.86 -13.87
N GLY A 398 10.41 -26.69 -13.58
CA GLY A 398 11.16 -27.68 -12.81
C GLY A 398 12.29 -27.05 -12.00
N VAL A 399 12.60 -27.68 -10.86
CA VAL A 399 13.77 -27.38 -10.03
C VAL A 399 14.48 -28.68 -9.66
N GLN A 400 15.80 -28.71 -9.72
CA GLN A 400 16.62 -29.88 -9.39
C GLN A 400 16.85 -30.03 -7.89
N PHE A 401 16.88 -28.91 -7.17
CA PHE A 401 16.97 -28.85 -5.72
C PHE A 401 15.61 -29.14 -5.03
N HIS A 402 15.63 -29.25 -3.69
CA HIS A 402 14.46 -29.59 -2.86
C HIS A 402 13.89 -28.38 -2.10
N PRO A 403 13.13 -27.48 -2.73
CA PRO A 403 12.57 -26.30 -2.06
C PRO A 403 11.61 -26.68 -0.90
N GLU A 404 10.96 -27.85 -0.99
CA GLU A 404 10.04 -28.37 0.03
C GLU A 404 10.76 -28.80 1.32
N GLN A 405 12.08 -29.05 1.25
CA GLN A 405 12.90 -29.45 2.40
C GLN A 405 13.81 -28.34 2.92
N MET A 406 13.93 -27.23 2.21
CA MET A 406 14.86 -26.16 2.60
C MET A 406 14.50 -25.46 3.92
N ASN A 407 13.28 -25.51 4.37
CA ASN A 407 12.78 -24.93 5.65
C ASN A 407 13.26 -23.48 5.90
N ASN A 408 13.42 -22.69 4.84
CA ASN A 408 13.85 -21.31 4.87
C ASN A 408 13.02 -20.45 3.90
N ASP A 409 13.25 -19.14 3.91
CA ASP A 409 12.53 -18.21 3.06
C ASP A 409 12.75 -18.47 1.56
N ALA A 410 13.94 -18.90 1.15
CA ALA A 410 14.23 -19.18 -0.26
C ALA A 410 13.38 -20.34 -0.79
N GLY A 411 13.32 -21.48 -0.09
CA GLY A 411 12.44 -22.60 -0.45
C GLY A 411 10.98 -22.21 -0.47
N ASN A 412 10.53 -21.47 0.55
CA ASN A 412 9.17 -20.99 0.63
C ASN A 412 8.80 -20.07 -0.54
N ARG A 413 9.70 -19.17 -0.99
CA ARG A 413 9.45 -18.29 -2.14
C ARG A 413 9.31 -19.06 -3.44
N CYS A 414 10.15 -20.09 -3.67
CA CYS A 414 10.02 -20.96 -4.84
C CYS A 414 8.64 -21.63 -4.92
N MET A 415 8.24 -22.28 -3.83
CA MET A 415 6.95 -22.98 -3.75
C MET A 415 5.77 -22.01 -3.88
N LYS A 416 5.83 -20.84 -3.23
CA LYS A 416 4.82 -19.77 -3.33
C LYS A 416 4.68 -19.22 -4.74
N GLN A 417 5.78 -19.10 -5.49
CA GLN A 417 5.77 -18.70 -6.89
C GLN A 417 4.99 -19.68 -7.75
N PHE A 418 5.22 -20.98 -7.56
CA PHE A 418 4.47 -22.00 -8.29
C PHE A 418 2.97 -21.94 -7.97
N VAL A 419 2.60 -21.83 -6.69
CA VAL A 419 1.19 -21.67 -6.29
C VAL A 419 0.57 -20.44 -6.93
N ALA A 420 1.28 -19.29 -6.96
CA ALA A 420 0.81 -18.08 -7.63
C ALA A 420 0.55 -18.32 -9.15
N ILE A 421 1.39 -19.12 -9.82
CA ILE A 421 1.16 -19.51 -11.20
C ILE A 421 -0.14 -20.35 -11.34
N CYS A 422 -0.47 -21.18 -10.36
CA CYS A 422 -1.71 -21.99 -10.39
C CYS A 422 -2.99 -21.17 -10.23
N THR A 423 -2.90 -19.90 -9.85
CA THR A 423 -4.08 -19.02 -9.65
C THR A 423 -4.52 -18.26 -10.89
N ASN A 424 -3.67 -18.20 -11.91
CA ASN A 424 -3.89 -17.40 -13.12
C ASN A 424 -4.57 -18.17 -14.24
#